data_ee16de028460bc0096f18950d07a58c3
#
_entry.id   ee16de028460bc0096f18950d07a58c3
#
_cell.length_a   1.000
_cell.length_b   1.000
_cell.length_c   1.000
_cell.angle_alpha   90.00
_cell.angle_beta   90.00
_cell.angle_gamma   90.00
#
_symmetry.space_group_name_H-M   'P 1'
#
loop_
_entity.id
_entity.type
_entity.pdbx_description
1 polymer ?
#
loop_
_entity_poly.entity_id
_entity_poly.type
_entity_poly.pdbx_seq_one_letter_code
_entity_poly.pdbx_strand_id
1 'polypeptide(L)'
;MKVSFQTANVIGEVKSIEMHHEVLPQAVPGDNCGFNVRGVSKNDIRRGDVAGPVDNPPSVAKSFTAQIVVLNHPSVITVGYTPVFHCHTTQTACRFVELVKTIDPKTGQVKENNPQFLKTGDIAVVRVEPT
;
A
#
# COMPACT_ATOMS: atom_id res chain seq x y z
N MET A 1 25.66 -2.15 0.22
CA MET A 1 24.53 -1.21 0.41
C MET A 1 23.69 -1.67 1.59
N LYS A 2 23.36 -0.78 2.48
CA LYS A 2 22.46 -1.07 3.59
C LYS A 2 21.03 -0.66 3.23
N VAL A 3 20.08 -1.50 3.58
CA VAL A 3 18.66 -1.26 3.29
C VAL A 3 17.83 -1.37 4.56
N SER A 4 16.76 -0.58 4.62
CA SER A 4 15.76 -0.63 5.66
C SER A 4 14.50 -1.26 5.12
N PHE A 5 13.93 -2.22 5.85
CA PHE A 5 12.68 -2.87 5.49
C PHE A 5 11.55 -2.33 6.37
N GLN A 6 10.52 -1.85 5.73
CA GLN A 6 9.31 -1.36 6.40
C GLN A 6 8.13 -2.21 5.89
N THR A 7 7.24 -2.63 6.72
CA THR A 7 6.91 -2.22 8.10
C THR A 7 7.70 -2.93 9.21
N ALA A 8 8.53 -3.88 8.87
CA ALA A 8 9.28 -4.67 9.86
C ALA A 8 10.27 -3.84 10.68
N ASN A 9 10.70 -2.69 10.18
CA ASN A 9 11.66 -1.80 10.81
C ASN A 9 12.99 -2.51 11.12
N VAL A 10 13.50 -3.26 10.16
CA VAL A 10 14.79 -3.95 10.27
C VAL A 10 15.75 -3.43 9.19
N ILE A 11 17.03 -3.48 9.50
CA ILE A 11 18.10 -3.01 8.63
C ILE A 11 19.01 -4.18 8.29
N GLY A 12 19.36 -4.30 7.02
CA GLY A 12 20.25 -5.33 6.54
C GLY A 12 21.23 -4.81 5.51
N GLU A 13 22.23 -5.62 5.18
CA GLU A 13 23.24 -5.29 4.18
C GLU A 13 23.07 -6.20 2.98
N VAL A 14 22.92 -5.62 1.78
CA VAL A 14 22.82 -6.38 0.54
C VAL A 14 24.20 -6.93 0.19
N LYS A 15 24.28 -8.26 0.05
CA LYS A 15 25.52 -8.97 -0.29
C LYS A 15 25.60 -9.31 -1.77
N SER A 16 24.47 -9.70 -2.38
CA SER A 16 24.42 -10.07 -3.78
C SER A 16 23.02 -9.85 -4.32
N ILE A 17 22.93 -9.71 -5.62
CA ILE A 17 21.66 -9.55 -6.36
C ILE A 17 21.62 -10.64 -7.43
N GLU A 18 20.46 -11.30 -7.55
CA GLU A 18 20.26 -12.38 -8.52
C GLU A 18 18.96 -12.18 -9.27
N MET A 19 18.96 -12.56 -10.55
CA MET A 19 17.75 -12.65 -11.35
C MET A 19 17.88 -13.91 -12.23
N HIS A 20 16.85 -14.78 -12.17
CA HIS A 20 16.84 -16.06 -12.89
C HIS A 20 18.08 -16.92 -12.59
N HIS A 21 18.48 -16.96 -11.31
CA HIS A 21 19.66 -17.70 -10.81
C HIS A 21 21.01 -17.18 -11.33
N GLU A 22 21.04 -16.00 -11.92
CA GLU A 22 22.27 -15.33 -12.35
C GLU A 22 22.58 -14.15 -11.45
N VAL A 23 23.84 -14.05 -11.02
CA VAL A 23 24.31 -12.93 -10.20
C VAL A 23 24.42 -11.68 -11.06
N LEU A 24 23.84 -10.58 -10.58
CA LEU A 24 23.86 -9.30 -11.29
C LEU A 24 24.70 -8.28 -10.52
N PRO A 25 25.39 -7.37 -11.23
CA PRO A 25 26.12 -6.27 -10.58
C PRO A 25 25.16 -5.23 -9.98
N GLN A 26 23.99 -5.05 -10.57
CA GLN A 26 22.96 -4.16 -10.08
C GLN A 26 21.61 -4.52 -10.65
N ALA A 27 20.54 -4.15 -9.94
CA ALA A 27 19.17 -4.16 -10.42
C ALA A 27 18.70 -2.72 -10.64
N VAL A 28 17.86 -2.54 -11.64
CA VAL A 28 17.30 -1.22 -11.99
C VAL A 28 15.78 -1.23 -11.84
N PRO A 29 15.14 -0.06 -11.76
CA PRO A 29 13.68 0.00 -11.65
C PRO A 29 12.98 -0.80 -12.74
N GLY A 30 11.99 -1.59 -12.36
CA GLY A 30 11.26 -2.49 -13.23
C GLY A 30 11.76 -3.93 -13.19
N ASP A 31 12.93 -4.18 -12.63
CA ASP A 31 13.48 -5.52 -12.51
C ASP A 31 12.78 -6.32 -11.41
N ASN A 32 12.57 -7.61 -11.70
CA ASN A 32 12.14 -8.58 -10.71
C ASN A 32 13.34 -9.42 -10.31
N CYS A 33 13.90 -9.14 -9.14
CA CYS A 33 15.14 -9.76 -8.70
C CYS A 33 15.07 -10.25 -7.27
N GLY A 34 15.98 -11.15 -6.91
CA GLY A 34 16.26 -11.52 -5.54
C GLY A 34 17.54 -10.87 -5.07
N PHE A 35 17.62 -10.54 -3.81
CA PHE A 35 18.89 -10.08 -3.25
C PHE A 35 19.12 -10.71 -1.88
N ASN A 36 20.37 -11.05 -1.64
CA ASN A 36 20.82 -11.66 -0.40
C ASN A 36 21.14 -10.57 0.60
N VAL A 37 20.52 -10.62 1.76
CA VAL A 37 20.65 -9.59 2.80
C VAL A 37 21.23 -10.21 4.05
N ARG A 38 22.33 -9.65 4.53
CA ARG A 38 22.99 -10.06 5.78
C ARG A 38 22.36 -9.31 6.96
N GLY A 39 22.17 -10.01 8.06
CA GLY A 39 21.67 -9.43 9.30
C GLY A 39 20.15 -9.46 9.45
N VAL A 40 19.45 -10.04 8.47
CA VAL A 40 17.99 -10.15 8.47
C VAL A 40 17.59 -11.59 8.24
N SER A 41 16.71 -12.11 9.10
CA SER A 41 16.12 -13.44 8.96
C SER A 41 14.88 -13.39 8.07
N LYS A 42 14.58 -14.49 7.39
CA LYS A 42 13.32 -14.61 6.63
C LYS A 42 12.08 -14.43 7.50
N ASN A 43 12.21 -14.63 8.81
CA ASN A 43 11.10 -14.46 9.75
C ASN A 43 10.90 -12.99 10.14
N ASP A 44 11.86 -12.12 9.86
CA ASP A 44 11.81 -10.70 10.18
C ASP A 44 11.04 -9.90 9.11
N ILE A 45 10.94 -10.45 7.90
CA ILE A 45 10.35 -9.77 6.75
C ILE A 45 9.15 -10.56 6.25
N ARG A 46 8.11 -9.85 5.83
CA ARG A 46 6.90 -10.46 5.28
C ARG A 46 6.66 -9.97 3.86
N ARG A 47 5.89 -10.76 3.10
CA ARG A 47 5.41 -10.32 1.81
C ARG A 47 4.62 -9.02 1.96
N GLY A 48 4.93 -8.05 1.12
CA GLY A 48 4.32 -6.73 1.17
C GLY A 48 5.20 -5.67 1.80
N ASP A 49 6.27 -6.05 2.48
CA ASP A 49 7.23 -5.10 3.03
C ASP A 49 8.01 -4.40 1.91
N VAL A 50 8.41 -3.18 2.16
CA VAL A 50 9.14 -2.34 1.21
C VAL A 50 10.54 -2.09 1.73
N ALA A 51 11.53 -2.25 0.86
CA ALA A 51 12.92 -1.98 1.18
C ALA A 51 13.35 -0.65 0.55
N GLY A 52 14.14 0.10 1.29
CA GLY A 52 14.70 1.36 0.81
C GLY A 52 16.03 1.68 1.48
N PRO A 53 16.71 2.75 1.02
CA PRO A 53 17.97 3.17 1.62
C PRO A 53 17.81 3.49 3.11
N VAL A 54 18.83 3.19 3.90
CA VAL A 54 18.80 3.52 5.34
C VAL A 54 18.69 5.03 5.58
N ASP A 55 19.32 5.82 4.71
CA ASP A 55 19.28 7.28 4.79
C ASP A 55 17.93 7.89 4.45
N ASN A 56 17.13 7.17 3.68
CA ASN A 56 15.78 7.60 3.27
C ASN A 56 14.86 6.38 3.25
N PRO A 57 14.50 5.85 4.42
CA PRO A 57 13.68 4.65 4.51
C PRO A 57 12.27 4.87 3.97
N PRO A 58 11.58 3.80 3.54
CA PRO A 58 10.19 3.91 3.14
C PRO A 58 9.32 4.46 4.27
N SER A 59 8.37 5.30 3.90
CA SER A 59 7.44 5.89 4.86
C SER A 59 6.37 4.89 5.27
N VAL A 60 6.03 4.88 6.55
CA VAL A 60 4.92 4.09 7.08
C VAL A 60 3.80 5.05 7.47
N ALA A 61 2.64 4.88 6.88
CA ALA A 61 1.50 5.75 7.13
C ALA A 61 0.56 5.13 8.15
N LYS A 62 0.11 5.94 9.12
CA LYS A 62 -0.99 5.55 10.03
C LYS A 62 -2.32 5.54 9.31
N SER A 63 -2.51 6.48 8.39
CA SER A 63 -3.70 6.60 7.58
C SER A 63 -3.34 7.24 6.25
N PHE A 64 -4.19 7.07 5.28
CA PHE A 64 -4.01 7.73 3.98
C PHE A 64 -5.36 8.09 3.39
N THR A 65 -5.34 9.05 2.48
CA THR A 65 -6.53 9.48 1.74
C THR A 65 -6.46 8.89 0.35
N ALA A 66 -7.55 8.30 -0.10
CA ALA A 66 -7.64 7.66 -1.41
C ALA A 66 -8.89 8.08 -2.14
N GLN A 67 -8.78 8.20 -3.47
CA GLN A 67 -9.93 8.31 -4.33
C GLN A 67 -10.32 6.91 -4.77
N ILE A 68 -11.57 6.54 -4.58
CA ILE A 68 -12.07 5.21 -4.91
C ILE A 68 -13.27 5.27 -5.84
N VAL A 69 -13.47 4.18 -6.56
CA VAL A 69 -14.68 3.95 -7.36
C VAL A 69 -15.33 2.69 -6.83
N VAL A 70 -16.60 2.78 -6.47
CA VAL A 70 -17.36 1.61 -6.02
C VAL A 70 -17.90 0.87 -7.25
N LEU A 71 -17.27 -0.23 -7.62
CA LEU A 71 -17.62 -0.96 -8.82
C LEU A 71 -18.78 -1.92 -8.60
N ASN A 72 -18.72 -2.68 -7.50
CA ASN A 72 -19.72 -3.69 -7.19
C ASN A 72 -19.70 -4.00 -5.70
N HIS A 73 -20.72 -3.54 -5.00
CA HIS A 73 -20.88 -3.81 -3.58
C HIS A 73 -22.36 -4.15 -3.32
N PRO A 74 -22.65 -5.23 -2.58
CA PRO A 74 -24.04 -5.69 -2.40
C PRO A 74 -24.91 -4.75 -1.58
N SER A 75 -24.31 -3.84 -0.83
CA SER A 75 -25.03 -2.87 -0.03
C SER A 75 -24.30 -1.52 -0.06
N VAL A 76 -24.53 -0.69 0.95
CA VAL A 76 -23.87 0.61 1.06
C VAL A 76 -22.57 0.49 1.89
N ILE A 77 -21.63 1.38 1.63
CA ILE A 77 -20.39 1.49 2.37
C ILE A 77 -20.50 2.67 3.32
N THR A 78 -20.23 2.45 4.59
CA THR A 78 -20.26 3.47 5.62
C THR A 78 -18.92 3.53 6.38
N VAL A 79 -18.77 4.53 7.25
CA VAL A 79 -17.63 4.60 8.16
C VAL A 79 -17.59 3.32 9.01
N GLY A 80 -16.39 2.77 9.16
CA GLY A 80 -16.17 1.50 9.86
C GLY A 80 -16.07 0.29 8.97
N TYR A 81 -16.42 0.41 7.68
CA TYR A 81 -16.21 -0.66 6.72
C TYR A 81 -14.73 -1.01 6.64
N THR A 82 -14.40 -2.30 6.76
CA THR A 82 -13.02 -2.77 6.88
C THR A 82 -12.74 -3.88 5.88
N PRO A 83 -12.61 -3.54 4.59
CA PRO A 83 -12.27 -4.53 3.57
C PRO A 83 -10.78 -4.85 3.56
N VAL A 84 -10.41 -5.93 2.88
CA VAL A 84 -9.01 -6.23 2.60
C VAL A 84 -8.56 -5.42 1.38
N PHE A 85 -7.52 -4.62 1.57
CA PHE A 85 -6.89 -3.87 0.49
C PHE A 85 -5.75 -4.68 -0.10
N HIS A 86 -5.70 -4.71 -1.42
CA HIS A 86 -4.60 -5.30 -2.18
C HIS A 86 -3.83 -4.17 -2.85
N CYS A 87 -2.56 -4.04 -2.52
CA CYS A 87 -1.69 -3.04 -3.13
C CYS A 87 -0.34 -3.70 -3.43
N HIS A 88 -0.04 -3.88 -4.71
CA HIS A 88 1.13 -4.63 -5.15
C HIS A 88 1.15 -6.02 -4.50
N THR A 89 2.10 -6.32 -3.63
CA THR A 89 2.20 -7.60 -2.93
C THR A 89 1.55 -7.59 -1.55
N THR A 90 1.08 -6.44 -1.09
CA THR A 90 0.47 -6.28 0.22
C THR A 90 -1.00 -6.63 0.20
N GLN A 91 -1.45 -7.35 1.23
CA GLN A 91 -2.86 -7.61 1.51
C GLN A 91 -3.09 -7.26 2.97
N THR A 92 -3.87 -6.23 3.24
CA THR A 92 -4.14 -5.82 4.61
C THR A 92 -5.55 -5.27 4.73
N ALA A 93 -6.18 -5.54 5.86
CA ALA A 93 -7.48 -4.95 6.17
C ALA A 93 -7.29 -3.47 6.49
N CYS A 94 -8.12 -2.63 5.90
CA CYS A 94 -8.10 -1.20 6.13
C CYS A 94 -9.49 -0.72 6.47
N ARG A 95 -9.60 0.07 7.52
CA ARG A 95 -10.87 0.59 7.98
C ARG A 95 -11.12 1.98 7.38
N PHE A 96 -12.31 2.19 6.86
CA PHE A 96 -12.77 3.50 6.43
C PHE A 96 -13.07 4.34 7.68
N VAL A 97 -12.23 5.33 7.96
CA VAL A 97 -12.42 6.19 9.12
C VAL A 97 -13.19 7.46 8.81
N GLU A 98 -13.19 7.90 7.53
CA GLU A 98 -13.91 9.09 7.12
C GLU A 98 -14.27 8.99 5.64
N LEU A 99 -15.52 9.31 5.32
CA LEU A 99 -15.95 9.54 3.94
C LEU A 99 -15.86 11.05 3.69
N VAL A 100 -14.83 11.47 2.97
CA VAL A 100 -14.51 12.89 2.84
C VAL A 100 -15.48 13.59 1.90
N LYS A 101 -15.67 13.05 0.70
CA LYS A 101 -16.57 13.64 -0.30
C LYS A 101 -16.87 12.63 -1.40
N THR A 102 -17.99 12.84 -2.11
CA THR A 102 -18.26 12.15 -3.36
C THR A 102 -18.02 13.11 -4.53
N ILE A 103 -17.67 12.52 -5.66
CA ILE A 103 -17.34 13.26 -6.89
C ILE A 103 -18.30 12.85 -7.99
N ASP A 104 -18.81 13.85 -8.76
CA ASP A 104 -19.62 13.57 -9.93
C ASP A 104 -18.72 13.02 -11.05
N PRO A 105 -18.96 11.80 -11.56
CA PRO A 105 -18.13 11.23 -12.62
C PRO A 105 -18.24 11.99 -13.94
N LYS A 106 -19.31 12.75 -14.16
CA LYS A 106 -19.51 13.50 -15.40
C LYS A 106 -18.74 14.82 -15.43
N THR A 107 -18.70 15.53 -14.29
CA THR A 107 -18.11 16.86 -14.21
C THR A 107 -16.78 16.90 -13.46
N GLY A 108 -16.50 15.88 -12.65
CA GLY A 108 -15.32 15.85 -11.80
C GLY A 108 -15.41 16.76 -10.57
N GLN A 109 -16.57 17.37 -10.35
CA GLN A 109 -16.79 18.27 -9.22
C GLN A 109 -17.32 17.52 -8.01
N VAL A 110 -17.18 18.14 -6.83
CA VAL A 110 -17.68 17.56 -5.59
C VAL A 110 -19.20 17.53 -5.64
N LYS A 111 -19.77 16.34 -5.48
CA LYS A 111 -21.21 16.11 -5.45
C LYS A 111 -21.77 16.31 -4.04
N GLU A 112 -21.10 15.74 -3.04
CA GLU A 112 -21.52 15.80 -1.64
C GLU A 112 -20.29 15.80 -0.73
N ASN A 113 -20.31 16.66 0.30
CA ASN A 113 -19.30 16.66 1.35
C ASN A 113 -19.76 15.80 2.52
N ASN A 114 -18.84 15.02 3.10
CA ASN A 114 -19.11 14.16 4.24
C ASN A 114 -20.35 13.27 4.04
N PRO A 115 -20.39 12.46 2.96
CA PRO A 115 -21.55 11.60 2.74
C PRO A 115 -21.68 10.59 3.87
N GLN A 116 -22.90 10.19 4.17
CA GLN A 116 -23.15 9.19 5.22
C GLN A 116 -22.89 7.77 4.72
N PHE A 117 -22.99 7.55 3.42
CA PHE A 117 -22.75 6.25 2.82
C PHE A 117 -22.36 6.39 1.36
N LEU A 118 -21.76 5.33 0.82
CA LEU A 118 -21.43 5.19 -0.60
C LEU A 118 -22.15 3.97 -1.16
N LYS A 119 -22.48 4.02 -2.44
CA LYS A 119 -23.13 2.92 -3.14
C LYS A 119 -22.41 2.63 -4.46
N THR A 120 -22.76 1.51 -5.09
CA THR A 120 -22.19 1.12 -6.37
C THR A 120 -22.33 2.25 -7.40
N GLY A 121 -21.25 2.54 -8.10
CA GLY A 121 -21.17 3.61 -9.08
C GLY A 121 -20.64 4.94 -8.53
N ASP A 122 -20.54 5.08 -7.22
CA ASP A 122 -20.02 6.31 -6.61
C ASP A 122 -18.50 6.40 -6.76
N ILE A 123 -18.02 7.63 -7.01
CA ILE A 123 -16.63 7.98 -6.92
C ILE A 123 -16.48 8.84 -5.67
N ALA A 124 -15.55 8.50 -4.82
CA ALA A 124 -15.41 9.16 -3.52
C ALA A 124 -13.96 9.32 -3.11
N VAL A 125 -13.71 10.31 -2.28
CA VAL A 125 -12.45 10.46 -1.55
C VAL A 125 -12.71 10.02 -0.12
N VAL A 126 -11.89 9.09 0.34
CA VAL A 126 -12.03 8.50 1.67
C VAL A 126 -10.71 8.51 2.40
N ARG A 127 -10.77 8.57 3.73
CA ARG A 127 -9.60 8.38 4.57
C ARG A 127 -9.66 6.98 5.17
N VAL A 128 -8.55 6.28 5.07
CA VAL A 128 -8.45 4.86 5.40
C VAL A 128 -7.30 4.65 6.36
N GLU A 129 -7.51 3.75 7.30
CA GLU A 129 -6.50 3.40 8.30
C GLU A 129 -6.25 1.89 8.26
N PRO A 130 -5.01 1.45 7.94
CA PRO A 130 -4.65 0.03 8.02
C PRO A 130 -4.77 -0.49 9.45
N THR A 131 -5.27 -1.72 9.58
CA THR A 131 -5.42 -2.37 10.89
C THR A 131 -4.26 -3.31 11.22
#